data_ea23151dd8efdfee63c01b9aac5389e0
#
_entry.id   ea23151dd8efdfee63c01b9aac5389e0
#
_cell.length_a   1.000
_cell.length_b   1.000
_cell.length_c   1.000
_cell.angle_alpha   90.00
_cell.angle_beta   90.00
_cell.angle_gamma   90.00
#
_symmetry.space_group_name_H-M   'P 1'
#
loop_
_entity.id
_entity.type
_entity.pdbx_description
1 polymer ?
#
loop_
_entity_poly.entity_id
_entity_poly.type
_entity_poly.pdbx_seq_one_letter_code
_entity_poly.pdbx_strand_id
1 'polypeptide(L)'
;MKKGAAAGLTHKQTWVVTPEMGVQHFGPGVPTVLSTPSMISMMERTCVELLTPYMEEDEQSVGFHVDVKHLAPTRMGQSATITARLEEVKEERFRFAVEATNDQGAKIGTGSHRRALIKLKQFTSHS
;
A
#
# COMPACT_ATOMS: atom_id res chain seq x y z
N MET A 1 14.17 5.49 -15.02
CA MET A 1 14.15 5.27 -13.57
C MET A 1 15.54 5.45 -13.00
N LYS A 2 15.63 6.09 -11.85
CA LYS A 2 16.91 6.33 -11.20
C LYS A 2 17.50 5.04 -10.65
N LYS A 3 18.81 5.01 -10.50
CA LYS A 3 19.52 3.85 -9.94
C LYS A 3 19.19 3.69 -8.45
N GLY A 4 19.26 2.48 -7.94
CA GLY A 4 19.14 2.16 -6.52
C GLY A 4 17.86 1.45 -6.13
N ALA A 5 16.84 1.40 -6.99
CA ALA A 5 15.65 0.62 -6.71
C ALA A 5 16.01 -0.87 -6.85
N ALA A 6 16.06 -1.57 -5.74
CA ALA A 6 16.51 -2.96 -5.70
C ALA A 6 15.81 -3.73 -4.58
N ALA A 7 15.78 -5.04 -4.72
CA ALA A 7 15.25 -5.93 -3.69
C ALA A 7 15.91 -5.65 -2.33
N GLY A 8 15.11 -5.68 -1.27
CA GLY A 8 15.56 -5.41 0.08
C GLY A 8 15.20 -4.04 0.63
N LEU A 9 14.84 -3.09 -0.23
CA LEU A 9 14.37 -1.78 0.23
C LEU A 9 13.05 -1.91 0.98
N THR A 10 12.90 -1.16 2.07
CA THR A 10 11.69 -1.15 2.89
C THR A 10 11.21 0.27 3.14
N HIS A 11 9.91 0.39 3.40
CA HIS A 11 9.30 1.65 3.80
C HIS A 11 8.15 1.37 4.76
N LYS A 12 7.98 2.24 5.74
CA LYS A 12 6.89 2.13 6.71
C LYS A 12 6.08 3.40 6.74
N GLN A 13 4.78 3.25 6.94
CA GLN A 13 3.86 4.36 7.12
C GLN A 13 2.80 3.98 8.13
N THR A 14 2.43 4.93 9.00
CA THR A 14 1.43 4.71 10.04
C THR A 14 0.25 5.64 9.83
N TRP A 15 -0.96 5.08 9.95
CA TRP A 15 -2.22 5.83 9.92
C TRP A 15 -2.99 5.60 11.21
N VAL A 16 -3.66 6.62 11.69
CA VAL A 16 -4.72 6.45 12.68
C VAL A 16 -6.00 6.14 11.91
N VAL A 17 -6.70 5.09 12.30
CA VAL A 17 -7.94 4.68 11.62
C VAL A 17 -9.04 5.71 11.92
N THR A 18 -9.55 6.34 10.87
CA THR A 18 -10.63 7.33 10.94
C THR A 18 -11.94 6.74 10.46
N PRO A 19 -13.10 7.41 10.68
CA PRO A 19 -14.38 6.87 10.21
C PRO A 19 -14.44 6.61 8.72
N GLU A 20 -13.79 7.43 7.90
CA GLU A 20 -13.78 7.28 6.43
C GLU A 20 -13.08 6.00 5.98
N MET A 21 -12.18 5.47 6.80
CA MET A 21 -11.42 4.24 6.52
C MET A 21 -12.17 3.01 6.99
N GLY A 22 -13.32 3.18 7.61
CA GLY A 22 -14.03 2.11 8.28
C GLY A 22 -15.08 1.43 7.42
N VAL A 23 -15.54 0.28 7.93
CA VAL A 23 -16.67 -0.44 7.36
C VAL A 23 -17.94 0.36 7.62
N GLN A 24 -18.71 0.64 6.56
CA GLN A 24 -19.85 1.56 6.63
C GLN A 24 -21.21 0.88 6.75
N HIS A 25 -21.28 -0.43 6.57
CA HIS A 25 -22.56 -1.13 6.49
C HIS A 25 -23.07 -1.72 7.81
N PHE A 26 -22.36 -1.49 8.92
CA PHE A 26 -22.77 -2.03 10.22
C PHE A 26 -23.95 -1.30 10.86
N GLY A 27 -24.17 -0.05 10.46
CA GLY A 27 -25.25 0.74 11.02
C GLY A 27 -24.88 1.49 12.32
N PRO A 28 -25.84 2.26 12.86
CA PRO A 28 -25.60 3.08 14.06
C PRO A 28 -25.30 2.24 15.30
N GLY A 29 -24.40 2.75 16.14
CA GLY A 29 -24.08 2.13 17.42
C GLY A 29 -23.11 0.96 17.36
N VAL A 30 -22.67 0.55 16.17
CA VAL A 30 -21.68 -0.51 16.02
C VAL A 30 -20.30 0.13 15.81
N PRO A 31 -19.27 -0.29 16.57
CA PRO A 31 -17.93 0.27 16.39
C PRO A 31 -17.42 0.05 14.98
N THR A 32 -16.85 1.10 14.40
CA THR A 32 -16.25 1.06 13.08
C THR A 32 -14.86 0.45 13.15
N VAL A 33 -14.56 -0.43 12.20
CA VAL A 33 -13.25 -1.06 12.06
C VAL A 33 -12.69 -0.74 10.66
N LEU A 34 -11.37 -0.77 10.54
CA LEU A 34 -10.67 -0.53 9.27
C LEU A 34 -11.19 -1.48 8.21
N SER A 35 -11.64 -0.95 7.09
CA SER A 35 -12.12 -1.76 5.97
C SER A 35 -10.95 -2.38 5.19
N THR A 36 -11.22 -3.51 4.53
CA THR A 36 -10.22 -4.15 3.68
C THR A 36 -9.78 -3.25 2.52
N PRO A 37 -10.69 -2.58 1.80
CA PRO A 37 -10.25 -1.63 0.76
C PRO A 37 -9.34 -0.51 1.28
N SER A 38 -9.62 0.02 2.48
CA SER A 38 -8.78 1.05 3.07
C SER A 38 -7.39 0.52 3.42
N MET A 39 -7.32 -0.70 3.97
CA MET A 39 -6.04 -1.33 4.26
C MET A 39 -5.23 -1.52 2.97
N ILE A 40 -5.88 -1.97 1.90
CA ILE A 40 -5.23 -2.15 0.59
C ILE A 40 -4.70 -0.80 0.07
N SER A 41 -5.50 0.27 0.18
CA SER A 41 -5.06 1.62 -0.21
C SER A 41 -3.81 2.05 0.55
N MET A 42 -3.77 1.79 1.86
CA MET A 42 -2.58 2.07 2.67
C MET A 42 -1.36 1.30 2.19
N MET A 43 -1.54 0.02 1.86
CA MET A 43 -0.47 -0.83 1.35
C MET A 43 0.05 -0.32 0.01
N GLU A 44 -0.85 0.03 -0.91
CA GLU A 44 -0.48 0.58 -2.21
C GLU A 44 0.28 1.90 -2.06
N ARG A 45 -0.22 2.80 -1.21
CA ARG A 45 0.41 4.09 -0.98
C ARG A 45 1.83 3.93 -0.41
N THR A 46 2.02 3.00 0.50
CA THR A 46 3.35 2.73 1.08
C THR A 46 4.32 2.24 0.01
N CYS A 47 3.86 1.38 -0.90
CA CYS A 47 4.66 0.92 -2.03
C CYS A 47 5.00 2.07 -2.99
N VAL A 48 4.04 2.95 -3.30
CA VAL A 48 4.29 4.14 -4.13
C VAL A 48 5.37 5.00 -3.49
N GLU A 49 5.27 5.26 -2.20
CA GLU A 49 6.24 6.09 -1.50
C GLU A 49 7.62 5.46 -1.45
N LEU A 50 7.71 4.13 -1.33
CA LEU A 50 8.99 3.42 -1.40
C LEU A 50 9.69 3.69 -2.74
N LEU A 51 8.94 3.70 -3.83
CA LEU A 51 9.49 3.89 -5.18
C LEU A 51 9.75 5.36 -5.53
N THR A 52 9.07 6.30 -4.89
CA THR A 52 9.10 7.72 -5.26
C THR A 52 10.53 8.28 -5.41
N PRO A 53 11.48 8.02 -4.50
CA PRO A 53 12.84 8.56 -4.64
C PRO A 53 13.58 8.08 -5.90
N TYR A 54 13.11 7.00 -6.52
CA TYR A 54 13.77 6.37 -7.68
C TYR A 54 13.06 6.67 -8.99
N MET A 55 11.97 7.45 -8.96
CA MET A 55 11.21 7.84 -10.15
C MET A 55 11.80 9.09 -10.78
N GLU A 56 11.89 9.09 -12.10
CA GLU A 56 12.17 10.30 -12.86
C GLU A 56 10.92 11.17 -12.93
N GLU A 57 11.06 12.41 -13.36
CA GLU A 57 9.96 13.38 -13.36
C GLU A 57 8.74 12.90 -14.15
N ASP A 58 8.96 12.18 -15.25
CA ASP A 58 7.91 11.68 -16.14
C ASP A 58 7.42 10.28 -15.77
N GLU A 59 7.88 9.73 -14.65
CA GLU A 59 7.61 8.35 -14.29
C GLU A 59 6.67 8.25 -13.09
N GLN A 60 5.80 7.23 -13.14
CA GLN A 60 4.95 6.82 -12.02
C GLN A 60 4.80 5.31 -12.06
N SER A 61 4.19 4.75 -11.03
CA SER A 61 3.84 3.34 -11.03
C SER A 61 2.35 3.15 -10.86
N VAL A 62 1.81 2.07 -11.44
CA VAL A 62 0.42 1.67 -11.25
C VAL A 62 0.38 0.25 -10.72
N GLY A 63 -0.55 -0.01 -9.78
CA GLY A 63 -0.77 -1.34 -9.26
C GLY A 63 -1.56 -2.18 -10.25
N PHE A 64 -1.19 -3.46 -10.37
CA PHE A 64 -1.92 -4.37 -11.25
C PHE A 64 -2.22 -5.73 -10.61
N HIS A 65 -1.74 -5.96 -9.39
CA HIS A 65 -1.98 -7.22 -8.68
C HIS A 65 -1.98 -6.98 -7.17
N VAL A 66 -3.00 -7.47 -6.51
CA VAL A 66 -3.12 -7.42 -5.05
C VAL A 66 -3.54 -8.81 -4.57
N ASP A 67 -2.78 -9.37 -3.65
CA ASP A 67 -3.08 -10.65 -3.03
C ASP A 67 -2.80 -10.51 -1.53
N VAL A 68 -3.80 -10.07 -0.77
CA VAL A 68 -3.65 -9.78 0.65
C VAL A 68 -4.73 -10.44 1.47
N LYS A 69 -4.42 -10.68 2.73
CA LYS A 69 -5.37 -11.18 3.72
C LYS A 69 -5.49 -10.14 4.83
N HIS A 70 -6.73 -9.86 5.21
CA HIS A 70 -7.05 -9.00 6.34
C HIS A 70 -7.30 -9.94 7.54
N LEU A 71 -6.31 -10.03 8.42
CA LEU A 71 -6.25 -11.09 9.44
C LEU A 71 -7.01 -10.76 10.71
N ALA A 72 -7.13 -9.48 11.05
CA ALA A 72 -7.77 -9.05 12.29
C ALA A 72 -8.29 -7.63 12.15
N PRO A 73 -9.38 -7.27 12.85
CA PRO A 73 -9.93 -5.92 12.79
C PRO A 73 -9.08 -4.91 13.58
N THR A 74 -9.11 -3.66 13.12
CA THR A 74 -8.51 -2.52 13.82
C THR A 74 -9.59 -1.48 14.01
N ARG A 75 -9.87 -1.09 15.25
CA ARG A 75 -10.93 -0.14 15.56
C ARG A 75 -10.51 1.28 15.21
N MET A 76 -11.53 2.10 14.93
CA MET A 76 -11.35 3.54 14.79
C MET A 76 -10.61 4.11 16.01
N GLY A 77 -9.64 4.98 15.76
CA GLY A 77 -8.80 5.57 16.80
C GLY A 77 -7.52 4.80 17.09
N GLN A 78 -7.47 3.53 16.73
CA GLN A 78 -6.23 2.75 16.79
C GLN A 78 -5.39 3.01 15.55
N SER A 79 -4.13 2.62 15.58
CA SER A 79 -3.24 2.84 14.45
C SER A 79 -2.98 1.55 13.67
N ALA A 80 -2.71 1.73 12.37
CA ALA A 80 -2.25 0.68 11.48
C ALA A 80 -0.92 1.13 10.87
N THR A 81 0.10 0.30 11.01
CA THR A 81 1.42 0.54 10.42
C THR A 81 1.62 -0.44 9.28
N ILE A 82 1.88 0.10 8.09
CA ILE A 82 2.18 -0.70 6.92
C ILE A 82 3.69 -0.75 6.73
N THR A 83 4.21 -1.94 6.50
CA THR A 83 5.59 -2.15 6.07
C THR A 83 5.55 -2.72 4.67
N ALA A 84 6.19 -2.05 3.72
CA ALA A 84 6.38 -2.54 2.37
C ALA A 84 7.84 -2.90 2.19
N ARG A 85 8.09 -4.03 1.54
CA ARG A 85 9.42 -4.47 1.18
C ARG A 85 9.46 -4.80 -0.30
N LEU A 86 10.39 -4.17 -1.00
CA LEU A 86 10.59 -4.47 -2.42
C LEU A 86 11.33 -5.81 -2.53
N GLU A 87 10.68 -6.79 -3.16
CA GLU A 87 11.20 -8.14 -3.28
C GLU A 87 11.90 -8.39 -4.62
N GLU A 88 11.40 -7.76 -5.68
CA GLU A 88 11.93 -7.97 -7.02
C GLU A 88 11.67 -6.77 -7.90
N VAL A 89 12.66 -6.43 -8.71
CA VAL A 89 12.54 -5.47 -9.82
C VAL A 89 12.93 -6.20 -11.09
N LYS A 90 11.99 -6.30 -12.04
CA LYS A 90 12.23 -6.99 -13.32
C LYS A 90 11.42 -6.35 -14.42
N GLU A 91 12.10 -5.90 -15.48
CA GLU A 91 11.45 -5.36 -16.68
C GLU A 91 10.43 -4.27 -16.35
N GLU A 92 10.85 -3.30 -15.54
CA GLU A 92 10.00 -2.17 -15.10
C GLU A 92 8.78 -2.61 -14.30
N ARG A 93 8.83 -3.79 -13.70
CA ARG A 93 7.81 -4.30 -12.79
C ARG A 93 8.40 -4.53 -11.41
N PHE A 94 7.57 -4.31 -10.40
CA PHE A 94 7.98 -4.36 -9.00
C PHE A 94 7.07 -5.30 -8.24
N ARG A 95 7.66 -6.21 -7.48
CA ARG A 95 6.91 -7.07 -6.58
C ARG A 95 7.27 -6.72 -5.14
N PHE A 96 6.24 -6.53 -4.32
CA PHE A 96 6.37 -6.15 -2.91
C PHE A 96 5.76 -7.21 -2.01
N ALA A 97 6.36 -7.40 -0.85
CA ALA A 97 5.69 -7.98 0.31
C ALA A 97 5.14 -6.81 1.14
N VAL A 98 3.91 -6.95 1.61
CA VAL A 98 3.26 -5.92 2.43
C VAL A 98 2.72 -6.56 3.70
N GLU A 99 2.79 -5.80 4.80
CA GLU A 99 2.35 -6.24 6.11
C GLU A 99 1.75 -5.06 6.84
N ALA A 100 0.67 -5.32 7.57
CA ALA A 100 0.04 -4.33 8.43
C ALA A 100 0.04 -4.83 9.86
N THR A 101 0.43 -3.95 10.79
CA THR A 101 0.42 -4.23 12.22
C THR A 101 -0.37 -3.15 12.95
N ASN A 102 -0.96 -3.50 14.10
CA ASN A 102 -1.63 -2.51 14.94
C ASN A 102 -0.65 -1.85 15.91
N ASP A 103 -1.14 -0.98 16.78
CA ASP A 103 -0.34 -0.25 17.74
C ASP A 103 0.29 -1.12 18.84
N GLN A 104 -0.11 -2.39 18.93
CA GLN A 104 0.48 -3.37 19.85
C GLN A 104 1.44 -4.32 19.13
N GLY A 105 1.72 -4.07 17.85
CA GLY A 105 2.60 -4.90 17.06
C GLY A 105 1.99 -6.18 16.54
N ALA A 106 0.68 -6.38 16.73
CA ALA A 106 0.00 -7.57 16.21
C ALA A 106 -0.27 -7.43 14.71
N LYS A 107 -0.09 -8.52 13.97
CA LYS A 107 -0.29 -8.54 12.52
C LYS A 107 -1.78 -8.51 12.21
N ILE A 108 -2.21 -7.50 11.46
CA ILE A 108 -3.61 -7.33 11.05
C ILE A 108 -3.81 -7.58 9.56
N GLY A 109 -2.74 -7.60 8.78
CA GLY A 109 -2.81 -7.87 7.35
C GLY A 109 -1.47 -8.31 6.81
N THR A 110 -1.50 -9.06 5.69
CA THR A 110 -0.28 -9.53 5.03
C THR A 110 -0.59 -9.89 3.59
N GLY A 111 0.42 -9.82 2.74
CA GLY A 111 0.26 -10.26 1.37
C GLY A 111 1.35 -9.75 0.43
N SER A 112 1.00 -9.70 -0.85
CA SER A 112 1.88 -9.24 -1.91
C SER A 112 1.16 -8.23 -2.80
N HIS A 113 1.95 -7.39 -3.45
CA HIS A 113 1.45 -6.35 -4.35
C HIS A 113 2.43 -6.19 -5.51
N ARG A 114 1.90 -5.97 -6.71
CA ARG A 114 2.73 -5.74 -7.89
C ARG A 114 2.35 -4.44 -8.57
N ARG A 115 3.37 -3.73 -9.02
CA ARG A 115 3.22 -2.44 -9.70
C ARG A 115 4.07 -2.44 -10.97
N ALA A 116 3.67 -1.61 -11.93
CA ALA A 116 4.41 -1.43 -13.18
C ALA A 116 4.76 0.04 -13.35
N LEU A 117 5.94 0.30 -13.89
CA LEU A 117 6.38 1.65 -14.25
C LEU A 117 5.60 2.12 -15.47
N ILE A 118 5.15 3.36 -15.44
CA ILE A 118 4.52 4.02 -16.60
C ILE A 118 5.24 5.34 -16.89
N LYS A 119 5.21 5.75 -18.14
CA LYS A 119 5.67 7.07 -18.60
C LYS A 119 4.43 7.94 -18.79
N LEU A 120 4.33 9.02 -18.04
CA LEU A 120 3.14 9.89 -18.07
C LEU A 120 2.87 10.46 -19.44
N LYS A 121 3.90 10.78 -20.21
CA LYS A 121 3.77 11.31 -21.58
C LYS A 121 3.04 10.35 -22.50
N GLN A 122 3.21 9.04 -22.30
CA GLN A 122 2.54 8.03 -23.13
C GLN A 122 1.04 8.02 -22.89
N PHE A 123 0.60 8.34 -21.68
CA PHE A 123 -0.83 8.42 -21.35
C PHE A 123 -1.47 9.71 -21.85
N THR A 124 -0.76 10.84 -21.72
CA THR A 124 -1.31 12.14 -22.12
C THR A 124 -1.36 12.31 -23.65
N SER A 125 -0.47 11.65 -24.39
CA SER A 125 -0.43 11.75 -25.85
C SER A 125 -1.58 11.06 -26.53
N HIS A 126 -2.38 10.25 -25.84
CA HIS A 126 -3.53 9.51 -26.35
C HIS A 126 -4.88 10.06 -25.90
N SER A 127 -4.87 11.16 -25.16
CA SER A 127 -6.11 11.77 -24.65
C SER A 127 -6.67 12.83 -25.58
#